data_07a3676e8fb40c140a45548bac87ee8e
#
_entry.id   07a3676e8fb40c140a45548bac87ee8e
#
_cell.length_a   1.000
_cell.length_b   1.000
_cell.length_c   1.000
_cell.angle_alpha   90.00
_cell.angle_beta   90.00
_cell.angle_gamma   90.00
#
_symmetry.space_group_name_H-M   'P 1'
#
loop_
_entity.id
_entity.type
_entity.pdbx_description
1 polymer ?
#
loop_
_entity_poly.entity_id
_entity_poly.type
_entity_poly.pdbx_seq_one_letter_code
_entity_poly.pdbx_strand_id
1 'polypeptide(L)'
;KMGFVLFEKNNHFYGVSSNADLRKGIIKHLDNLNDIKIEELINTTPFTINDNISTREMIHEIKSKSFPILFLPVLTTEKKIAGALTFNQLIKGES
;
A
#
# COMPACT_ATOMS: atom_id res chain seq x y z
N LYS A 1 5.40 5.09 14.54
CA LYS A 1 5.17 5.80 13.30
C LYS A 1 5.33 4.86 12.14
N MET A 2 4.29 4.75 11.33
CA MET A 2 4.35 3.83 10.19
C MET A 2 4.78 4.57 8.94
N GLY A 3 5.70 3.97 8.21
CA GLY A 3 6.16 4.51 6.96
C GLY A 3 5.76 3.59 5.82
N PHE A 4 5.36 4.19 4.72
CA PHE A 4 5.01 3.46 3.50
C PHE A 4 5.69 4.15 2.34
N VAL A 5 6.11 3.35 1.37
CA VAL A 5 6.73 3.87 0.15
C VAL A 5 5.96 3.31 -1.03
N LEU A 6 5.58 4.21 -1.93
CA LEU A 6 4.91 3.82 -3.17
C LEU A 6 5.95 3.71 -4.27
N PHE A 7 5.80 2.70 -5.09
CA PHE A 7 6.74 2.44 -6.18
C PHE A 7 6.03 2.54 -7.52
N GLU A 8 6.69 3.16 -8.48
CA GLU A 8 6.21 3.25 -9.85
C GLU A 8 7.18 2.53 -10.77
N LYS A 9 6.64 1.98 -11.85
CA LYS A 9 7.42 1.36 -12.89
C LYS A 9 6.77 1.71 -14.23
N ASN A 10 7.55 2.29 -15.14
CA ASN A 10 7.03 2.73 -16.44
C ASN A 10 5.86 3.70 -16.28
N ASN A 11 5.99 4.62 -15.31
CA ASN A 11 4.98 5.65 -15.00
C ASN A 11 3.65 5.11 -14.51
N HIS A 12 3.62 3.85 -14.08
CA HIS A 12 2.43 3.25 -13.50
C HIS A 12 2.73 2.75 -12.09
N PHE A 13 1.67 2.67 -11.28
CA PHE A 13 1.81 2.10 -9.94
C PHE A 13 2.32 0.68 -10.03
N TYR A 14 3.33 0.36 -9.24
CA TYR A 14 3.91 -0.97 -9.20
C TYR A 14 3.62 -1.69 -7.90
N GLY A 15 3.74 -1.00 -6.79
CA GLY A 15 3.51 -1.64 -5.51
C GLY A 15 3.82 -0.73 -4.34
N VAL A 16 3.72 -1.27 -3.15
CA VAL A 16 3.93 -0.54 -1.91
C VAL A 16 4.82 -1.37 -0.98
N SER A 17 5.65 -0.68 -0.20
CA SER A 17 6.44 -1.32 0.83
C SER A 17 6.18 -0.60 2.15
N SER A 18 5.96 -1.38 3.19
CA SER A 18 5.81 -0.85 4.54
C SER A 18 7.01 -1.28 5.38
N ASN A 19 7.09 -0.73 6.60
CA ASN A 19 8.13 -1.18 7.52
C ASN A 19 8.01 -2.67 7.80
N ALA A 20 6.78 -3.20 7.81
CA ALA A 20 6.57 -4.62 8.03
C ALA A 20 7.12 -5.44 6.86
N ASP A 21 6.91 -4.97 5.63
CA ASP A 21 7.45 -5.65 4.45
C ASP A 21 8.97 -5.67 4.46
N LEU A 22 9.57 -4.53 4.81
CA LEU A 22 11.02 -4.44 4.90
C LEU A 22 11.57 -5.39 5.95
N ARG A 23 10.92 -5.43 7.12
CA ARG A 23 11.35 -6.29 8.21
C ARG A 23 11.28 -7.75 7.81
N LYS A 24 10.19 -8.16 7.17
CA LYS A 24 10.03 -9.54 6.72
C LYS A 24 11.10 -9.93 5.72
N GLY A 25 11.39 -9.04 4.77
CA GLY A 25 12.42 -9.31 3.77
C GLY A 25 13.79 -9.44 4.39
N ILE A 26 14.12 -8.57 5.33
CA ILE A 26 15.41 -8.60 6.00
C ILE A 26 15.55 -9.87 6.82
N ILE A 27 14.51 -10.23 7.57
CA ILE A 27 14.54 -11.45 8.39
C ILE A 27 14.73 -12.69 7.54
N LYS A 28 14.06 -12.73 6.40
CA LYS A 28 14.14 -13.88 5.49
C LYS A 28 15.56 -14.09 4.96
N HIS A 29 16.33 -13.02 4.83
CA HIS A 29 17.68 -13.08 4.25
C HIS A 29 18.76 -12.64 5.23
N LEU A 30 18.58 -12.94 6.53
CA LEU A 30 19.54 -12.53 7.55
C LEU A 30 20.96 -13.03 7.28
N ASP A 31 21.07 -14.23 6.71
CA ASP A 31 22.39 -14.82 6.47
C ASP A 31 23.11 -14.18 5.28
N ASN A 32 22.37 -13.56 4.38
CA ASN A 32 22.98 -12.93 3.21
C ASN A 32 22.11 -11.80 2.70
N LEU A 33 22.31 -10.63 3.31
CA LEU A 33 21.51 -9.45 2.98
C LEU A 33 21.74 -8.95 1.55
N ASN A 34 22.89 -9.31 0.96
CA ASN A 34 23.18 -8.90 -0.41
C ASN A 34 22.34 -9.62 -1.45
N ASP A 35 21.69 -10.71 -1.07
CA ASP A 35 20.84 -11.46 -1.98
C ASP A 35 19.41 -10.96 -2.03
N ILE A 36 19.08 -9.97 -1.19
CA ILE A 36 17.73 -9.43 -1.18
C ILE A 36 17.47 -8.65 -2.46
N LYS A 37 16.45 -9.03 -3.18
CA LYS A 37 16.00 -8.29 -4.36
C LYS A 37 14.91 -7.33 -3.92
N ILE A 38 14.90 -6.14 -4.51
CA ILE A 38 13.94 -5.12 -4.11
C ILE A 38 12.50 -5.60 -4.32
N GLU A 39 12.27 -6.46 -5.29
CA GLU A 39 10.94 -7.02 -5.54
C GLU A 39 10.42 -7.82 -4.35
N GLU A 40 11.32 -8.37 -3.54
CA GLU A 40 10.91 -9.13 -2.37
C GLU A 40 10.46 -8.22 -1.23
N LEU A 41 10.75 -6.94 -1.32
CA LEU A 41 10.39 -5.96 -0.30
C LEU A 41 9.13 -5.19 -0.68
N ILE A 42 8.59 -5.43 -1.86
CA ILE A 42 7.46 -4.68 -2.39
C ILE A 42 6.24 -5.58 -2.49
N ASN A 43 5.12 -5.11 -1.94
CA ASN A 43 3.83 -5.77 -2.15
C ASN A 43 3.26 -5.24 -3.45
N THR A 44 3.20 -6.08 -4.47
CA THR A 44 2.69 -5.69 -5.79
C THR A 44 1.20 -5.91 -5.96
N THR A 45 0.54 -6.47 -4.94
CA THR A 45 -0.90 -6.73 -4.99
C THR A 45 -1.61 -6.16 -3.76
N PRO A 46 -1.35 -4.88 -3.39
CA PRO A 46 -2.05 -4.29 -2.26
C PRO A 46 -3.48 -3.95 -2.66
N PHE A 47 -4.31 -3.76 -1.65
CA PHE A 47 -5.65 -3.23 -1.90
C PHE A 47 -5.50 -1.76 -2.31
N THR A 48 -6.07 -1.39 -3.44
CA THR A 48 -6.03 -0.03 -3.95
C THR A 48 -7.45 0.41 -4.32
N ILE A 49 -7.64 1.72 -4.44
CA ILE A 49 -8.91 2.26 -4.94
C ILE A 49 -8.61 3.21 -6.09
N ASN A 50 -9.63 3.42 -6.90
CA ASN A 50 -9.54 4.36 -8.01
C ASN A 50 -9.96 5.74 -7.51
N ASP A 51 -9.37 6.80 -8.04
CA ASP A 51 -9.63 8.16 -7.56
C ASP A 51 -11.04 8.65 -7.89
N ASN A 52 -11.77 7.94 -8.76
CA ASN A 52 -13.14 8.31 -9.07
C ASN A 52 -14.18 7.59 -8.21
N ILE A 53 -13.73 6.80 -7.21
CA ILE A 53 -14.65 6.11 -6.30
C ILE A 53 -15.28 7.12 -5.34
N SER A 54 -16.55 6.93 -5.00
CA SER A 54 -17.19 7.79 -4.01
C SER A 54 -16.72 7.42 -2.61
N THR A 55 -16.85 8.36 -1.67
CA THR A 55 -16.47 8.09 -0.27
C THR A 55 -17.26 6.91 0.29
N ARG A 56 -18.54 6.84 -0.04
CA ARG A 56 -19.38 5.73 0.44
C ARG A 56 -18.87 4.39 -0.07
N GLU A 57 -18.57 4.32 -1.36
CA GLU A 57 -18.06 3.09 -1.95
C GLU A 57 -16.70 2.71 -1.36
N MET A 58 -15.85 3.71 -1.13
CA MET A 58 -14.54 3.47 -0.53
C MET A 58 -14.68 2.83 0.86
N ILE A 59 -15.54 3.41 1.69
CA ILE A 59 -15.75 2.89 3.05
C ILE A 59 -16.33 1.48 2.99
N HIS A 60 -17.27 1.24 2.08
CA HIS A 60 -17.85 -0.07 1.90
C HIS A 60 -16.79 -1.11 1.53
N GLU A 61 -15.91 -0.76 0.60
CA GLU A 61 -14.84 -1.66 0.19
C GLU A 61 -13.89 -1.96 1.34
N ILE A 62 -13.53 -0.96 2.12
CA ILE A 62 -12.64 -1.14 3.27
C ILE A 62 -13.27 -2.09 4.29
N LYS A 63 -14.56 -1.90 4.57
CA LYS A 63 -15.27 -2.73 5.55
C LYS A 63 -15.48 -4.16 5.07
N SER A 64 -15.45 -4.39 3.76
CA SER A 64 -15.65 -5.72 3.22
C SER A 64 -14.41 -6.61 3.36
N LYS A 65 -13.27 -6.04 3.69
CA LYS A 65 -12.03 -6.81 3.80
C LYS A 65 -11.95 -7.52 5.13
N SER A 66 -11.42 -8.73 5.11
CA SER A 66 -11.26 -9.53 6.33
C SER A 66 -10.00 -9.18 7.11
N PHE A 67 -9.21 -8.25 6.60
CA PHE A 67 -7.97 -7.83 7.25
C PHE A 67 -7.97 -6.31 7.36
N PRO A 68 -7.21 -5.75 8.31
CA PRO A 68 -7.16 -4.30 8.46
C PRO A 68 -6.44 -3.64 7.28
N ILE A 69 -7.02 -2.53 6.83
CA ILE A 69 -6.40 -1.71 5.78
C ILE A 69 -5.70 -0.56 6.46
N LEU A 70 -4.37 -0.62 6.51
CA LEU A 70 -3.58 0.41 7.19
C LEU A 70 -3.07 1.49 6.25
N PHE A 71 -3.05 1.19 4.96
CA PHE A 71 -2.52 2.10 3.96
C PHE A 71 -3.24 1.81 2.65
N LEU A 72 -3.75 2.85 2.02
CA LEU A 72 -4.61 2.71 0.86
C LEU A 72 -4.11 3.60 -0.28
N PRO A 73 -3.42 3.03 -1.26
CA PRO A 73 -3.03 3.79 -2.45
C PRO A 73 -4.25 4.15 -3.27
N VAL A 74 -4.27 5.38 -3.78
CA VAL A 74 -5.34 5.87 -4.63
C VAL A 74 -4.77 6.04 -6.03
N LEU A 75 -5.37 5.39 -7.00
CA LEU A 75 -4.86 5.36 -8.38
C LEU A 75 -5.82 6.07 -9.33
N THR A 76 -5.27 6.64 -10.39
CA THR A 76 -6.08 7.18 -11.48
C THR A 76 -6.59 6.03 -12.33
N THR A 77 -7.48 6.34 -13.28
CA THR A 77 -7.98 5.35 -14.24
C THR A 77 -6.86 4.79 -15.11
N GLU A 78 -5.75 5.51 -15.21
CA GLU A 78 -4.57 5.05 -15.96
C GLU A 78 -3.57 4.32 -15.07
N LYS A 79 -3.97 3.99 -13.84
CA LYS A 79 -3.14 3.28 -12.87
C LYS A 79 -1.91 4.05 -12.44
N LYS A 80 -2.00 5.38 -12.47
CA LYS A 80 -0.96 6.24 -11.92
C LYS A 80 -1.32 6.59 -10.49
N ILE A 81 -0.30 6.87 -9.69
CA ILE A 81 -0.51 7.21 -8.28
C ILE A 81 -1.13 8.59 -8.18
N ALA A 82 -2.35 8.68 -7.65
CA ALA A 82 -3.00 9.96 -7.37
C ALA A 82 -2.74 10.40 -5.94
N GLY A 83 -2.56 9.44 -5.02
CA GLY A 83 -2.30 9.76 -3.64
C GLY A 83 -2.39 8.50 -2.79
N ALA A 84 -2.46 8.69 -1.47
CA ALA A 84 -2.58 7.58 -0.55
C ALA A 84 -3.25 8.05 0.73
N LEU A 85 -3.97 7.14 1.38
CA LEU A 85 -4.61 7.39 2.66
C LEU A 85 -4.10 6.38 3.67
N THR A 86 -3.88 6.83 4.90
CA THR A 86 -3.57 5.89 5.97
C THR A 86 -4.85 5.59 6.74
N PHE A 87 -4.89 4.43 7.36
CA PHE A 87 -6.05 4.02 8.12
C PHE A 87 -6.36 5.00 9.24
N ASN A 88 -5.33 5.53 9.90
CA ASN A 88 -5.51 6.50 10.96
C ASN A 88 -6.21 7.76 10.47
N GLN A 89 -5.89 8.19 9.27
CA GLN A 89 -6.53 9.37 8.70
C GLN A 89 -8.00 9.12 8.43
N LEU A 90 -8.34 7.90 7.98
CA LEU A 90 -9.73 7.54 7.75
C LEU A 90 -10.53 7.55 9.04
N ILE A 91 -9.94 7.00 10.11
CA ILE A 91 -10.60 6.98 11.41
C ILE A 91 -10.79 8.38 11.95
N LYS A 92 -9.74 9.22 11.85
CA LYS A 92 -9.81 10.59 12.33
C LYS A 92 -10.81 11.42 11.55
N GLY A 93 -10.99 11.10 10.28
CA GLY A 93 -11.96 11.78 9.46
C GLY A 93 -13.39 11.55 9.93
N GLU A 94 -13.60 10.47 10.67
CA GLU A 94 -14.91 10.16 11.22
C GLU A 94 -15.20 10.89 12.53
N SER A 95 -14.14 11.23 13.22
CA SER A 95 -14.30 11.92 14.49
C SER A 95 -14.32 13.41 14.29
#